data_bca5c7a322fb37f002576f97ee090179
#
_entry.id   bca5c7a322fb37f002576f97ee090179
#
_cell.length_a   1.000
_cell.length_b   1.000
_cell.length_c   1.000
_cell.angle_alpha   90.00
_cell.angle_beta   90.00
_cell.angle_gamma   90.00
#
_symmetry.space_group_name_H-M   'P 1'
#
loop_
_entity.id
_entity.type
_entity.pdbx_description
1 polymer ?
#
loop_
_entity_poly.entity_id
_entity_poly.type
_entity_poly.pdbx_seq_one_letter_code
_entity_poly.pdbx_strand_id
1 'polypeptide(L)'
;GHLRSRPMANQKASDGADLWFVTMDGTAKISDLRHDPHVHLSYFQNGYDWVSASGIAEVSLNREKIHELYATDWKAWFPKSGDPRDGTPDDPRIVLIGVTIHAAEFFERTASRPVVLYEVVKGWLTGETPEIGSTLSLDDPHRPLQER
;
A
#
# COMPACT_ATOMS: atom_id res chain seq x y z
N GLY A 1 -8.95 -6.58 -17.60
CA GLY A 1 -8.67 -7.19 -16.30
C GLY A 1 -9.56 -6.64 -15.20
N HIS A 2 -9.61 -7.31 -14.07
CA HIS A 2 -10.35 -6.83 -12.90
C HIS A 2 -9.37 -6.23 -11.89
N LEU A 3 -9.63 -5.01 -11.42
CA LEU A 3 -8.90 -4.44 -10.30
C LEU A 3 -9.30 -5.17 -9.02
N ARG A 4 -8.31 -5.51 -8.20
CA ARG A 4 -8.50 -6.18 -6.91
C ARG A 4 -7.71 -5.46 -5.84
N SER A 5 -8.34 -5.21 -4.70
CA SER A 5 -7.67 -4.68 -3.50
C SER A 5 -7.73 -5.65 -2.35
N ARG A 6 -6.76 -5.60 -1.45
CA ARG A 6 -6.68 -6.44 -0.26
C ARG A 6 -6.06 -5.64 0.89
N PRO A 7 -6.55 -5.78 2.12
CA PRO A 7 -5.86 -5.22 3.26
C PRO A 7 -4.53 -5.95 3.48
N MET A 8 -3.46 -5.19 3.67
CA MET A 8 -2.12 -5.71 3.98
C MET A 8 -1.44 -4.79 4.98
N ALA A 9 -0.63 -5.34 5.87
CA ALA A 9 0.14 -4.57 6.81
C ALA A 9 1.52 -4.24 6.22
N ASN A 10 1.93 -2.97 6.31
CA ASN A 10 3.30 -2.59 6.01
C ASN A 10 4.25 -3.27 6.98
N GLN A 11 5.38 -3.70 6.47
CA GLN A 11 6.50 -4.16 7.28
C GLN A 11 7.42 -2.97 7.63
N LYS A 12 8.42 -3.20 8.49
CA LYS A 12 9.39 -2.16 8.79
C LYS A 12 10.13 -1.71 7.53
N ALA A 13 10.56 -0.46 7.50
CA ALA A 13 11.36 0.08 6.41
C ALA A 13 12.69 -0.69 6.29
N SER A 14 13.10 -0.96 5.07
CA SER A 14 14.35 -1.63 4.76
C SER A 14 14.74 -1.33 3.31
N ASP A 15 16.02 -1.39 3.01
CA ASP A 15 16.57 -1.11 1.68
C ASP A 15 15.98 -2.01 0.60
N GLY A 16 15.97 -1.52 -0.63
CA GLY A 16 15.56 -2.24 -1.83
C GLY A 16 14.12 -1.99 -2.28
N ALA A 17 13.29 -1.37 -1.45
CA ALA A 17 11.96 -0.86 -1.82
C ALA A 17 11.48 0.20 -0.82
N ASP A 18 10.53 1.03 -1.23
CA ASP A 18 9.94 2.06 -0.35
C ASP A 18 8.99 1.44 0.68
N LEU A 19 8.29 0.39 0.28
CA LEU A 19 7.35 -0.33 1.14
C LEU A 19 7.53 -1.85 1.00
N TRP A 20 7.40 -2.53 2.11
CA TRP A 20 7.49 -3.99 2.17
C TRP A 20 6.21 -4.60 2.74
N PHE A 21 5.77 -5.69 2.12
CA PHE A 21 4.65 -6.51 2.58
C PHE A 21 5.06 -7.97 2.60
N VAL A 22 4.44 -8.74 3.50
CA VAL A 22 4.61 -10.19 3.57
C VAL A 22 3.33 -10.90 3.12
N THR A 23 3.49 -12.00 2.43
CA THR A 23 2.38 -12.86 2.01
C THR A 23 2.83 -14.31 1.81
N MET A 24 1.87 -15.17 1.48
CA MET A 24 2.12 -16.56 1.13
C MET A 24 2.25 -16.70 -0.39
N ASP A 25 3.23 -17.48 -0.83
CA ASP A 25 3.34 -17.88 -2.24
C ASP A 25 2.13 -18.72 -2.68
N GLY A 26 1.92 -18.81 -3.98
CA GLY A 26 0.78 -19.54 -4.56
C GLY A 26 -0.57 -18.83 -4.41
N THR A 27 -0.63 -17.64 -3.80
CA THR A 27 -1.87 -16.86 -3.73
C THR A 27 -2.18 -16.14 -5.05
N ALA A 28 -3.46 -15.87 -5.31
CA ALA A 28 -3.89 -15.17 -6.52
C ALA A 28 -3.20 -13.81 -6.70
N LYS A 29 -2.90 -13.08 -5.58
CA LYS A 29 -2.19 -11.80 -5.65
C LYS A 29 -0.78 -11.93 -6.23
N ILE A 30 -0.06 -13.02 -5.93
CA ILE A 30 1.27 -13.28 -6.47
C ILE A 30 1.20 -13.57 -7.97
N SER A 31 0.18 -14.33 -8.39
CA SER A 31 -0.08 -14.55 -9.82
C SER A 31 -0.43 -13.25 -10.54
N ASP A 32 -1.29 -12.42 -9.91
CA ASP A 32 -1.69 -11.12 -10.46
C ASP A 32 -0.45 -10.22 -10.65
N LEU A 33 0.42 -10.10 -9.63
CA LEU A 33 1.64 -9.28 -9.66
C LEU A 33 2.70 -9.77 -10.65
N ARG A 34 2.81 -11.08 -10.86
CA ARG A 34 3.71 -11.63 -11.88
C ARG A 34 3.23 -11.33 -13.30
N HIS A 35 1.93 -11.13 -13.48
CA HIS A 35 1.33 -10.77 -14.76
C HIS A 35 1.40 -9.26 -15.02
N ASP A 36 1.06 -8.46 -14.01
CA ASP A 36 1.11 -7.00 -14.05
C ASP A 36 1.60 -6.47 -12.69
N PRO A 37 2.83 -5.91 -12.62
CA PRO A 37 3.41 -5.45 -11.38
C PRO A 37 2.93 -4.07 -10.94
N HIS A 38 2.11 -3.37 -11.71
CA HIS A 38 1.59 -2.07 -11.33
C HIS A 38 0.62 -2.20 -10.16
N VAL A 39 0.85 -1.41 -9.13
CA VAL A 39 0.05 -1.40 -7.91
C VAL A 39 -0.39 0.00 -7.54
N HIS A 40 -1.52 0.05 -6.87
CA HIS A 40 -2.04 1.23 -6.21
C HIS A 40 -2.27 0.91 -4.73
N LEU A 41 -1.77 1.77 -3.87
CA LEU A 41 -1.87 1.67 -2.42
C LEU A 41 -2.72 2.83 -1.90
N SER A 42 -3.67 2.52 -1.03
CA SER A 42 -4.48 3.54 -0.36
C SER A 42 -4.33 3.40 1.14
N TYR A 43 -4.03 4.50 1.80
CA TYR A 43 -4.00 4.60 3.25
C TYR A 43 -5.05 5.61 3.69
N PHE A 44 -5.70 5.30 4.81
CA PHE A 44 -6.75 6.13 5.35
C PHE A 44 -6.61 6.23 6.86
N GLN A 45 -6.57 7.43 7.39
CA GLN A 45 -6.38 7.69 8.80
C GLN A 45 -7.36 8.74 9.31
N ASN A 46 -7.73 8.63 10.57
CA ASN A 46 -8.59 9.61 11.27
C ASN A 46 -9.93 9.90 10.59
N GLY A 47 -10.33 9.05 9.65
CA GLY A 47 -11.58 9.18 8.90
C GLY A 47 -11.59 10.22 7.79
N TYR A 48 -10.46 10.91 7.54
CA TYR A 48 -10.41 11.98 6.53
C TYR A 48 -9.05 12.14 5.85
N ASP A 49 -7.95 11.82 6.55
CA ASP A 49 -6.63 11.90 5.95
C ASP A 49 -6.43 10.70 5.03
N TRP A 50 -5.96 10.95 3.84
CA TRP A 50 -5.88 9.95 2.81
C TRP A 50 -4.58 10.06 2.01
N VAL A 51 -3.98 8.93 1.76
CA VAL A 51 -2.80 8.81 0.88
C VAL A 51 -3.10 7.80 -0.21
N SER A 52 -2.83 8.19 -1.44
CA SER A 52 -2.83 7.35 -2.62
C SER A 52 -1.41 7.26 -3.14
N ALA A 53 -0.90 6.06 -3.34
CA ALA A 53 0.42 5.86 -3.93
C ALA A 53 0.35 4.84 -5.06
N SER A 54 1.01 5.15 -6.16
CA SER A 54 1.14 4.25 -7.31
C SER A 54 2.60 3.86 -7.48
N GLY A 55 2.85 2.61 -7.83
CA GLY A 55 4.20 2.11 -7.96
C GLY A 55 4.28 0.76 -8.66
N ILE A 56 5.49 0.21 -8.64
CA ILE A 56 5.80 -1.12 -9.18
C ILE A 56 6.10 -2.06 -8.02
N ALA A 57 5.45 -3.21 -8.03
CA ALA A 57 5.67 -4.27 -7.06
C ALA A 57 6.61 -5.34 -7.59
N GLU A 58 7.54 -5.79 -6.78
CA GLU A 58 8.41 -6.93 -7.05
C GLU A 58 8.19 -8.03 -6.00
N VAL A 59 8.02 -9.26 -6.48
CA VAL A 59 7.89 -10.44 -5.61
C VAL A 59 9.29 -11.00 -5.32
N SER A 60 9.68 -11.01 -4.05
CA SER A 60 10.99 -11.47 -3.61
C SER A 60 10.92 -12.73 -2.75
N LEU A 61 11.76 -13.71 -3.10
CA LEU A 61 12.00 -14.94 -2.33
C LEU A 61 13.33 -14.88 -1.56
N ASN A 62 13.95 -13.71 -1.48
CA ASN A 62 15.24 -13.53 -0.80
C ASN A 62 15.12 -13.87 0.68
N ARG A 63 15.71 -14.99 1.10
CA ARG A 63 15.65 -15.49 2.47
C ARG A 63 16.34 -14.55 3.46
N GLU A 64 17.44 -13.93 3.09
CA GLU A 64 18.15 -12.97 3.94
C GLU A 64 17.24 -11.77 4.24
N LYS A 65 16.57 -11.25 3.21
CA LYS A 65 15.60 -10.15 3.39
C LYS A 65 14.37 -10.58 4.22
N ILE A 66 13.90 -11.82 4.05
CA ILE A 66 12.81 -12.37 4.87
C ILE A 66 13.24 -12.47 6.35
N HIS A 67 14.45 -12.95 6.64
CA HIS A 67 15.00 -12.98 8.00
C HIS A 67 15.15 -11.58 8.59
N GLU A 68 15.64 -10.63 7.80
CA GLU A 68 15.79 -9.23 8.22
C GLU A 68 14.45 -8.62 8.61
N LEU A 69 13.42 -8.80 7.79
CA LEU A 69 12.09 -8.19 7.99
C LEU A 69 11.21 -8.97 8.96
N TYR A 70 11.58 -10.20 9.30
CA TYR A 70 10.73 -11.10 10.07
C TYR A 70 10.21 -10.48 11.38
N ALA A 71 8.92 -10.66 11.61
CA ALA A 71 8.24 -10.31 12.85
C ALA A 71 7.45 -11.52 13.37
N THR A 72 7.41 -11.69 14.68
CA THR A 72 6.82 -12.88 15.33
C THR A 72 5.32 -13.02 15.12
N ASP A 73 4.63 -11.94 14.83
CA ASP A 73 3.21 -11.90 14.52
C ASP A 73 2.89 -12.52 13.15
N TRP A 74 3.88 -12.66 12.25
CA TRP A 74 3.68 -13.36 10.98
C TRP A 74 3.15 -14.77 11.16
N LYS A 75 3.56 -15.46 12.26
CA LYS A 75 3.07 -16.83 12.57
C LYS A 75 1.55 -16.96 12.60
N ALA A 76 0.85 -15.89 12.95
CA ALA A 76 -0.60 -15.88 13.01
C ALA A 76 -1.26 -15.97 11.60
N TRP A 77 -0.54 -15.56 10.57
CA TRP A 77 -1.04 -15.48 9.19
C TRP A 77 -0.67 -16.69 8.33
N PHE A 78 0.22 -17.57 8.83
CA PHE A 78 0.64 -18.78 8.13
C PHE A 78 0.04 -20.01 8.80
N PRO A 79 -0.90 -20.71 8.14
CA PRO A 79 -1.54 -21.89 8.71
C PRO A 79 -0.50 -23.01 8.92
N LYS A 80 -0.67 -23.73 10.02
CA LYS A 80 0.19 -24.88 10.34
C LYS A 80 -0.02 -25.99 9.32
N SER A 81 1.05 -26.47 8.70
CA SER A 81 1.07 -27.61 7.79
C SER A 81 1.66 -28.88 8.44
N GLY A 82 2.26 -28.72 9.62
CA GLY A 82 3.02 -29.76 10.31
C GLY A 82 4.53 -29.69 10.05
N ASP A 83 4.98 -28.75 9.24
CA ASP A 83 6.41 -28.49 9.05
C ASP A 83 6.95 -27.67 10.25
N PRO A 84 8.09 -28.06 10.86
CA PRO A 84 8.68 -27.31 11.97
C PRO A 84 9.05 -25.86 11.62
N ARG A 85 9.15 -25.53 10.33
CA ARG A 85 9.41 -24.18 9.84
C ARG A 85 8.16 -23.29 9.73
N ASP A 86 6.96 -23.85 9.92
CA ASP A 86 5.68 -23.14 9.76
C ASP A 86 5.68 -21.78 10.48
N GLY A 87 5.52 -20.71 9.70
CA GLY A 87 5.49 -19.34 10.18
C GLY A 87 6.80 -18.83 10.77
N THR A 88 7.92 -19.52 10.59
CA THR A 88 9.27 -19.04 10.88
C THR A 88 9.85 -18.34 9.65
N PRO A 89 10.97 -17.59 9.76
CA PRO A 89 11.59 -16.97 8.57
C PRO A 89 12.07 -17.99 7.53
N ASP A 90 12.20 -19.27 7.92
CA ASP A 90 12.58 -20.38 7.03
C ASP A 90 11.39 -21.06 6.37
N ASP A 91 10.17 -20.63 6.64
CA ASP A 91 8.97 -21.16 5.99
C ASP A 91 9.04 -20.90 4.48
N PRO A 92 9.09 -21.97 3.65
CA PRO A 92 9.27 -21.79 2.20
C PRO A 92 8.10 -21.09 1.52
N ARG A 93 6.96 -21.00 2.18
CA ARG A 93 5.75 -20.33 1.65
C ARG A 93 5.82 -18.82 1.79
N ILE A 94 6.70 -18.29 2.64
CA ILE A 94 6.82 -16.86 2.86
C ILE A 94 7.48 -16.20 1.65
N VAL A 95 6.82 -15.19 1.11
CA VAL A 95 7.34 -14.28 0.09
C VAL A 95 7.11 -12.84 0.51
N LEU A 96 7.99 -11.96 0.06
CA LEU A 96 7.87 -10.52 0.22
C LEU A 96 7.36 -9.87 -1.06
N ILE A 97 6.68 -8.76 -0.90
CA ILE A 97 6.35 -7.84 -1.98
C ILE A 97 7.03 -6.52 -1.62
N GLY A 98 8.03 -6.13 -2.38
CA GLY A 98 8.63 -4.80 -2.34
C GLY A 98 7.92 -3.89 -3.33
N VAL A 99 7.59 -2.67 -2.92
CA VAL A 99 6.94 -1.68 -3.78
C VAL A 99 7.83 -0.44 -3.88
N THR A 100 8.18 -0.07 -5.11
CA THR A 100 8.83 1.21 -5.43
C THR A 100 7.75 2.20 -5.86
N ILE A 101 7.64 3.33 -5.16
CA ILE A 101 6.62 4.35 -5.39
C ILE A 101 7.11 5.31 -6.49
N HIS A 102 6.24 5.58 -7.46
CA HIS A 102 6.52 6.51 -8.55
C HIS A 102 5.71 7.79 -8.47
N ALA A 103 4.53 7.74 -7.85
CA ALA A 103 3.68 8.90 -7.64
C ALA A 103 2.86 8.72 -6.36
N ALA A 104 2.66 9.78 -5.63
CA ALA A 104 1.80 9.79 -4.46
C ALA A 104 0.97 11.08 -4.39
N GLU A 105 -0.26 10.94 -3.92
CA GLU A 105 -1.15 12.04 -3.59
C GLU A 105 -1.52 11.92 -2.12
N PHE A 106 -1.52 13.03 -1.46
CA PHE A 106 -1.86 13.15 -0.06
C PHE A 106 -2.97 14.18 0.10
N PHE A 107 -4.03 13.81 0.80
CA PHE A 107 -5.09 14.72 1.20
C PHE A 107 -5.12 14.81 2.71
N GLU A 108 -4.97 16.01 3.23
CA GLU A 108 -5.12 16.32 4.64
C GLU A 108 -6.31 17.24 4.86
N ARG A 109 -7.17 16.86 5.78
CA ARG A 109 -8.26 17.73 6.19
C ARG A 109 -7.73 18.81 7.14
N THR A 110 -7.80 20.05 6.72
CA THR A 110 -7.40 21.22 7.51
C THR A 110 -8.55 21.82 8.31
N ALA A 111 -9.81 21.51 7.93
CA ALA A 111 -10.99 22.07 8.56
C ALA A 111 -11.55 21.20 9.70
N SER A 112 -12.03 21.81 10.78
CA SER A 112 -12.73 21.10 11.84
C SER A 112 -14.11 20.58 11.36
N ARG A 113 -14.67 19.56 12.03
CA ARG A 113 -15.96 18.96 11.64
C ARG A 113 -17.11 19.96 11.45
N PRO A 114 -17.30 20.97 12.31
CA PRO A 114 -18.34 21.99 12.10
C PRO A 114 -18.11 22.83 10.83
N VAL A 115 -16.85 23.15 10.52
CA VAL A 115 -16.49 23.89 9.32
C VAL A 115 -16.74 23.06 8.07
N VAL A 116 -16.36 21.77 8.08
CA VAL A 116 -16.65 20.83 6.98
C VAL A 116 -18.15 20.78 6.70
N LEU A 117 -18.98 20.64 7.74
CA LEU A 117 -20.43 20.60 7.57
C LEU A 117 -20.95 21.91 6.97
N TYR A 118 -20.46 23.06 7.44
CA TYR A 118 -20.82 24.36 6.89
C TYR A 118 -20.43 24.49 5.40
N GLU A 119 -19.19 24.15 5.05
CA GLU A 119 -18.71 24.24 3.67
C GLU A 119 -19.46 23.30 2.71
N VAL A 120 -19.81 22.09 3.16
CA VAL A 120 -20.63 21.16 2.38
C VAL A 120 -22.03 21.71 2.15
N VAL A 121 -22.68 22.26 3.17
CA VAL A 121 -24.02 22.87 3.03
C VAL A 121 -23.96 24.12 2.16
N LYS A 122 -22.94 24.96 2.32
CA LYS A 122 -22.70 26.12 1.48
C LYS A 122 -22.52 25.70 0.01
N GLY A 123 -21.63 24.74 -0.27
CA GLY A 123 -21.42 24.23 -1.61
C GLY A 123 -22.67 23.67 -2.27
N TRP A 124 -23.50 22.96 -1.48
CA TRP A 124 -24.81 22.47 -1.96
C TRP A 124 -25.78 23.59 -2.34
N LEU A 125 -25.75 24.72 -1.63
CA LEU A 125 -26.62 25.87 -1.89
C LEU A 125 -26.10 26.78 -3.00
N THR A 126 -24.79 26.95 -3.12
CA THR A 126 -24.15 27.92 -4.03
C THR A 126 -23.58 27.25 -5.30
N GLY A 127 -23.39 25.93 -5.31
CA GLY A 127 -22.69 25.20 -6.37
C GLY A 127 -21.17 25.37 -6.35
N GLU A 128 -20.61 25.97 -5.29
CA GLU A 128 -19.16 26.11 -5.10
C GLU A 128 -18.55 24.82 -4.53
N THR A 129 -17.30 24.52 -4.88
CA THR A 129 -16.58 23.37 -4.32
C THR A 129 -16.21 23.63 -2.84
N PRO A 130 -16.54 22.73 -1.89
CA PRO A 130 -16.19 22.91 -0.49
C PRO A 130 -14.68 22.95 -0.26
N GLU A 131 -14.18 23.95 0.48
CA GLU A 131 -12.78 24.04 0.91
C GLU A 131 -12.57 23.30 2.24
N ILE A 132 -12.42 21.98 2.20
CA ILE A 132 -12.34 21.12 3.40
C ILE A 132 -10.96 20.56 3.70
N GLY A 133 -10.02 20.71 2.77
CA GLY A 133 -8.68 20.19 2.91
C GLY A 133 -7.77 20.60 1.74
N SER A 134 -6.53 20.15 1.79
CA SER A 134 -5.53 20.37 0.77
C SER A 134 -5.05 19.06 0.17
N THR A 135 -4.78 19.05 -1.12
CA THR A 135 -4.15 17.93 -1.83
C THR A 135 -2.73 18.32 -2.22
N LEU A 136 -1.78 17.48 -1.89
CA LEU A 136 -0.40 17.54 -2.34
C LEU A 136 -0.10 16.35 -3.23
N SER A 137 0.39 16.58 -4.44
CA SER A 137 0.84 15.53 -5.37
C SER A 137 2.36 15.52 -5.43
N LEU A 138 2.94 14.35 -5.31
CA LEU A 138 4.36 14.10 -5.45
C LEU A 138 4.53 13.12 -6.62
N ASP A 139 5.10 13.63 -7.72
CA ASP A 139 5.48 12.81 -8.86
C ASP A 139 7.01 12.65 -8.88
N ASP A 140 7.50 11.47 -9.27
CA ASP A 140 8.91 11.25 -9.46
C ASP A 140 9.43 12.12 -10.64
N PRO A 141 10.32 13.11 -10.39
CA PRO A 141 10.85 13.99 -11.44
C PRO A 141 11.75 13.25 -12.45
N HIS A 142 12.15 12.01 -12.15
CA HIS A 142 13.00 11.19 -13.01
C HIS A 142 12.20 10.17 -13.85
N ARG A 143 10.89 10.16 -13.73
CA ARG A 143 10.05 9.30 -14.56
C ARG A 143 10.05 9.82 -15.99
N PRO A 144 10.52 9.04 -17.01
CA PRO A 144 10.35 9.42 -18.40
C PRO A 144 8.85 9.53 -18.69
N LEU A 145 8.42 10.68 -19.18
CA LEU A 145 7.06 10.89 -19.67
C LEU A 145 6.83 9.85 -20.77
N GLN A 146 6.02 8.85 -20.50
CA GLN A 146 5.49 8.01 -21.56
C GLN A 146 4.52 8.90 -22.35
N GLU A 147 4.93 9.24 -23.56
CA GLU A 147 4.07 9.91 -24.52
C GLU A 147 2.74 9.14 -24.67
N ARG A 148 1.65 9.86 -24.54
CA ARG A 148 0.29 9.34 -24.75
C ARG A 148 0.01 9.19 -26.23
#